data_f5ddb350613f055fadf3277a724ba8f0
#
_entry.id   f5ddb350613f055fadf3277a724ba8f0
#
_cell.length_a   1.000
_cell.length_b   1.000
_cell.length_c   1.000
_cell.angle_alpha   90.00
_cell.angle_beta   90.00
_cell.angle_gamma   90.00
#
_symmetry.space_group_name_H-M   'P 1'
#
loop_
_entity.id
_entity.type
_entity.pdbx_description
1 polymer ?
#
loop_
_entity_poly.entity_id
_entity_poly.type
_entity_poly.pdbx_seq_one_letter_code
_entity_poly.pdbx_strand_id
1 'polypeptide(L)'
;MKYYIGVDGGGTKTQYALFDENKNMLSTVKTDGSNHENLEGAIPEAAGIIMGGINALLNENSLKLENITHILMALAGIDHQFQCDEMTEELKKLGLNVPFSIYNDGFIVVKAGATGKEGIGYNCGTGTCCNSVDSRGSLLQVGGFGELSGDVGNGHWIARQAYNLVYNDICLKAKETLCTKALVEKFGISADRDGMLSIIPGVDAEEEQIVRDLIDIFFDAVNAGDEAAMEVVELMANQGAKFITSHIKNQQFDCEVIDVVLSGSIHTKLPSDKYIEVLKEKTQLLSGRKCNFIKLNVAPVTGCINWMLEN
;
A
#
# COMPACT_ATOMS: atom_id res chain seq x y z
N MET A 1 33.30 7.14 -0.61
CA MET A 1 32.05 6.40 -0.36
C MET A 1 30.92 7.38 -0.68
N LYS A 2 30.01 6.98 -1.53
CA LYS A 2 28.82 7.80 -1.86
C LYS A 2 27.67 7.35 -0.96
N TYR A 3 26.90 8.33 -0.48
CA TYR A 3 25.73 8.07 0.35
C TYR A 3 24.46 8.53 -0.36
N TYR A 4 23.39 7.79 -0.14
CA TYR A 4 22.07 8.04 -0.70
C TYR A 4 21.03 7.92 0.42
N ILE A 5 19.97 8.72 0.33
CA ILE A 5 18.84 8.62 1.25
C ILE A 5 17.59 8.23 0.47
N GLY A 6 16.88 7.21 0.95
CA GLY A 6 15.53 6.89 0.55
C GLY A 6 14.54 7.35 1.61
N VAL A 7 13.41 7.90 1.18
CA VAL A 7 12.28 8.29 2.05
C VAL A 7 11.02 7.61 1.54
N ASP A 8 10.35 6.86 2.42
CA ASP A 8 9.05 6.22 2.21
C ASP A 8 8.05 6.91 3.13
N GLY A 9 7.34 7.91 2.62
CA GLY A 9 6.43 8.77 3.36
C GLY A 9 4.98 8.34 3.21
N GLY A 10 4.42 7.74 4.26
CA GLY A 10 3.03 7.30 4.30
C GLY A 10 2.13 8.18 5.18
N GLY A 11 0.87 7.78 5.31
CA GLY A 11 -0.12 8.51 6.12
C GLY A 11 0.08 8.37 7.64
N THR A 12 0.63 7.24 8.10
CA THR A 12 0.80 6.95 9.54
C THR A 12 2.24 7.06 10.02
N LYS A 13 3.20 6.89 9.13
CA LYS A 13 4.64 6.92 9.44
C LYS A 13 5.42 7.26 8.18
N THR A 14 6.62 7.81 8.36
CA THR A 14 7.63 8.02 7.33
C THR A 14 8.89 7.27 7.71
N GLN A 15 9.43 6.48 6.79
CA GLN A 15 10.68 5.75 6.96
C GLN A 15 11.78 6.39 6.12
N TYR A 16 12.91 6.63 6.75
CA TYR A 16 14.14 7.13 6.13
C TYR A 16 15.20 6.04 6.19
N ALA A 17 15.94 5.86 5.12
CA ALA A 17 17.03 4.90 5.07
C ALA A 17 18.27 5.50 4.40
N LEU A 18 19.43 5.31 5.04
CA LEU A 18 20.74 5.67 4.51
C LEU A 18 21.33 4.44 3.80
N PHE A 19 21.82 4.64 2.58
CA PHE A 19 22.44 3.60 1.77
C PHE A 19 23.83 4.00 1.29
N ASP A 20 24.68 3.02 1.03
CA ASP A 20 25.92 3.19 0.29
C ASP A 20 25.74 2.94 -1.23
N GLU A 21 26.81 3.12 -1.99
CA GLU A 21 26.87 2.88 -3.45
C GLU A 21 26.67 1.41 -3.85
N ASN A 22 26.75 0.48 -2.91
CA ASN A 22 26.53 -0.96 -3.10
C ASN A 22 25.11 -1.39 -2.72
N LYS A 23 24.22 -0.41 -2.48
CA LYS A 23 22.82 -0.61 -2.03
C LYS A 23 22.70 -1.21 -0.62
N ASN A 24 23.77 -1.22 0.18
CA ASN A 24 23.67 -1.65 1.57
C ASN A 24 22.94 -0.59 2.39
N MET A 25 21.89 -1.00 3.12
CA MET A 25 21.21 -0.16 4.09
C MET A 25 22.08 -0.03 5.34
N LEU A 26 22.52 1.18 5.66
CA LEU A 26 23.45 1.46 6.75
C LEU A 26 22.72 1.85 8.03
N SER A 27 21.63 2.60 7.93
CA SER A 27 20.85 3.09 9.07
C SER A 27 19.43 3.44 8.63
N THR A 28 18.49 3.46 9.59
CA THR A 28 17.10 3.87 9.34
C THR A 28 16.55 4.68 10.50
N VAL A 29 15.75 5.69 10.18
CA VAL A 29 14.96 6.49 11.14
C VAL A 29 13.49 6.40 10.75
N LYS A 30 12.60 6.58 11.72
CA LYS A 30 11.15 6.69 11.49
C LYS A 30 10.62 7.93 12.20
N THR A 31 9.68 8.59 11.55
CA THR A 31 8.89 9.70 12.11
C THR A 31 7.40 9.43 11.95
N ASP A 32 6.58 10.37 12.40
CA ASP A 32 5.16 10.41 12.09
C ASP A 32 4.91 10.47 10.58
N GLY A 33 3.66 10.27 10.16
CA GLY A 33 3.28 10.31 8.76
C GLY A 33 3.53 11.67 8.12
N SER A 34 3.94 11.66 6.85
CA SER A 34 4.18 12.86 6.04
C SER A 34 3.22 13.00 4.85
N ASN A 35 2.10 12.24 4.83
CA ASN A 35 1.06 12.51 3.84
C ASN A 35 0.40 13.86 4.16
N HIS A 36 0.63 14.85 3.29
CA HIS A 36 0.16 16.23 3.47
C HIS A 36 -1.37 16.35 3.54
N GLU A 37 -2.13 15.41 2.98
CA GLU A 37 -3.57 15.39 3.03
C GLU A 37 -4.13 15.12 4.44
N ASN A 38 -3.32 14.52 5.31
CA ASN A 38 -3.67 14.20 6.69
C ASN A 38 -3.15 15.23 7.71
N LEU A 39 -2.49 16.29 7.24
CA LEU A 39 -1.85 17.31 8.09
C LEU A 39 -2.59 18.64 7.99
N GLU A 40 -2.76 19.33 9.13
CA GLU A 40 -3.41 20.65 9.14
C GLU A 40 -2.62 21.70 8.37
N GLY A 41 -1.30 21.67 8.48
CA GLY A 41 -0.38 22.55 7.74
C GLY A 41 -0.04 22.06 6.33
N ALA A 42 -0.71 21.02 5.83
CA ALA A 42 -0.58 20.47 4.47
C ALA A 42 0.90 20.27 4.02
N ILE A 43 1.25 20.66 2.80
CA ILE A 43 2.61 20.45 2.21
C ILE A 43 3.72 21.12 3.03
N PRO A 44 3.60 22.36 3.56
CA PRO A 44 4.62 22.94 4.43
C PRO A 44 4.92 22.12 5.70
N GLU A 45 3.91 21.57 6.35
CA GLU A 45 4.10 20.73 7.54
C GLU A 45 4.75 19.39 7.16
N ALA A 46 4.29 18.76 6.08
CA ALA A 46 4.88 17.55 5.54
C ALA A 46 6.38 17.72 5.21
N ALA A 47 6.74 18.84 4.57
CA ALA A 47 8.13 19.17 4.27
C ALA A 47 8.98 19.33 5.55
N GLY A 48 8.39 19.92 6.61
CA GLY A 48 9.03 20.01 7.93
C GLY A 48 9.32 18.66 8.55
N ILE A 49 8.35 17.72 8.51
CA ILE A 49 8.52 16.35 8.99
C ILE A 49 9.62 15.64 8.20
N ILE A 50 9.61 15.78 6.87
CA ILE A 50 10.59 15.15 5.98
C ILE A 50 12.00 15.66 6.29
N MET A 51 12.19 16.97 6.40
CA MET A 51 13.49 17.56 6.73
C MET A 51 13.95 17.15 8.13
N GLY A 52 13.04 17.09 9.10
CA GLY A 52 13.32 16.61 10.45
C GLY A 52 13.88 15.19 10.46
N GLY A 53 13.25 14.28 9.72
CA GLY A 53 13.70 12.89 9.60
C GLY A 53 15.03 12.75 8.85
N ILE A 54 15.25 13.51 7.78
CA ILE A 54 16.54 13.55 7.08
C ILE A 54 17.65 14.02 8.03
N ASN A 55 17.42 15.10 8.77
CA ASN A 55 18.39 15.63 9.72
C ASN A 55 18.67 14.64 10.87
N ALA A 56 17.65 13.96 11.38
CA ALA A 56 17.82 12.92 12.40
C ALA A 56 18.72 11.78 11.89
N LEU A 57 18.45 11.29 10.67
CA LEU A 57 19.24 10.24 10.03
C LEU A 57 20.71 10.67 9.81
N LEU A 58 20.94 11.91 9.37
CA LEU A 58 22.28 12.45 9.20
C LEU A 58 23.04 12.57 10.53
N ASN A 59 22.39 13.09 11.56
CA ASN A 59 22.97 13.24 12.90
C ASN A 59 23.37 11.91 13.51
N GLU A 60 22.51 10.88 13.43
CA GLU A 60 22.81 9.53 13.94
C GLU A 60 24.05 8.91 13.27
N ASN A 61 24.31 9.29 12.01
CA ASN A 61 25.44 8.77 11.24
C ASN A 61 26.65 9.73 11.19
N SER A 62 26.63 10.83 11.96
CA SER A 62 27.67 11.86 11.93
C SER A 62 27.97 12.39 10.52
N LEU A 63 26.96 12.47 9.67
CA LEU A 63 27.00 12.97 8.31
C LEU A 63 26.38 14.37 8.23
N LYS A 64 26.75 15.10 7.18
CA LYS A 64 26.12 16.35 6.78
C LYS A 64 25.40 16.18 5.45
N LEU A 65 24.48 17.08 5.15
CA LEU A 65 23.72 17.05 3.90
C LEU A 65 24.63 17.02 2.66
N GLU A 66 25.75 17.74 2.68
CA GLU A 66 26.77 17.77 1.61
C GLU A 66 27.45 16.43 1.32
N ASN A 67 27.34 15.45 2.24
CA ASN A 67 27.86 14.11 2.03
C ASN A 67 26.91 13.21 1.21
N ILE A 68 25.66 13.68 1.00
CA ILE A 68 24.63 12.91 0.32
C ILE A 68 24.68 13.19 -1.18
N THR A 69 24.74 12.14 -1.96
CA THR A 69 24.82 12.19 -3.42
C THR A 69 23.44 12.46 -4.05
N HIS A 70 22.40 11.83 -3.53
CA HIS A 70 21.01 11.99 -4.00
C HIS A 70 20.03 11.52 -2.91
N ILE A 71 18.85 12.15 -2.88
CA ILE A 71 17.72 11.74 -2.04
C ILE A 71 16.54 11.41 -2.95
N LEU A 72 15.97 10.21 -2.82
CA LEU A 72 14.70 9.89 -3.46
C LEU A 72 13.61 9.80 -2.41
N MET A 73 12.58 10.59 -2.59
CA MET A 73 11.41 10.64 -1.71
C MET A 73 10.19 10.09 -2.45
N ALA A 74 9.58 9.09 -1.87
CA ALA A 74 8.34 8.49 -2.33
C ALA A 74 7.27 8.81 -1.28
N LEU A 75 6.31 9.65 -1.65
CA LEU A 75 5.41 10.30 -0.72
C LEU A 75 3.96 10.03 -1.08
N ALA A 76 3.19 9.47 -0.14
CA ALA A 76 1.74 9.37 -0.26
C ALA A 76 1.11 10.76 -0.41
N GLY A 77 0.05 10.86 -1.21
CA GLY A 77 -0.63 12.11 -1.50
C GLY A 77 0.06 12.98 -2.57
N ILE A 78 1.22 12.61 -3.08
CA ILE A 78 1.84 13.29 -4.23
C ILE A 78 1.36 12.63 -5.52
N ASP A 79 0.16 12.99 -5.95
CA ASP A 79 -0.52 12.43 -7.11
C ASP A 79 -0.46 13.34 -8.34
N HIS A 80 -0.19 14.63 -8.14
CA HIS A 80 -0.15 15.64 -9.19
C HIS A 80 1.18 16.39 -9.25
N GLN A 81 1.56 16.83 -10.44
CA GLN A 81 2.81 17.58 -10.64
C GLN A 81 2.88 18.85 -9.78
N PHE A 82 1.77 19.56 -9.61
CA PHE A 82 1.77 20.78 -8.79
C PHE A 82 2.09 20.51 -7.31
N GLN A 83 1.67 19.35 -6.77
CA GLN A 83 2.01 18.94 -5.39
C GLN A 83 3.53 18.65 -5.28
N CYS A 84 4.08 17.97 -6.29
CA CYS A 84 5.52 17.73 -6.38
C CYS A 84 6.31 19.06 -6.45
N ASP A 85 5.83 20.03 -7.23
CA ASP A 85 6.46 21.34 -7.38
C ASP A 85 6.42 22.13 -6.06
N GLU A 86 5.27 22.16 -5.39
CA GLU A 86 5.09 22.83 -4.10
C GLU A 86 5.95 22.18 -3.01
N MET A 87 5.95 20.85 -2.91
CA MET A 87 6.82 20.12 -1.97
C MET A 87 8.31 20.42 -2.23
N THR A 88 8.70 20.49 -3.51
CA THR A 88 10.04 20.83 -3.92
C THR A 88 10.44 22.24 -3.45
N GLU A 89 9.55 23.22 -3.57
CA GLU A 89 9.78 24.58 -3.12
C GLU A 89 9.91 24.66 -1.59
N GLU A 90 9.02 23.99 -0.85
CA GLU A 90 9.08 23.97 0.61
C GLU A 90 10.35 23.31 1.14
N LEU A 91 10.75 22.17 0.58
CA LEU A 91 12.00 21.51 0.96
C LEU A 91 13.24 22.38 0.68
N LYS A 92 13.27 23.12 -0.44
CA LYS A 92 14.34 24.07 -0.75
C LYS A 92 14.37 25.26 0.23
N LYS A 93 13.20 25.79 0.63
CA LYS A 93 13.11 26.84 1.67
C LYS A 93 13.67 26.37 3.00
N LEU A 94 13.50 25.08 3.33
CA LEU A 94 14.05 24.45 4.53
C LEU A 94 15.54 24.09 4.42
N GLY A 95 16.20 24.40 3.30
CA GLY A 95 17.62 24.24 3.10
C GLY A 95 18.05 22.93 2.43
N LEU A 96 17.13 22.20 1.82
CA LEU A 96 17.48 21.02 1.03
C LEU A 96 18.15 21.45 -0.29
N ASN A 97 19.47 21.39 -0.32
CA ASN A 97 20.31 21.92 -1.42
C ASN A 97 21.14 20.84 -2.13
N VAL A 98 20.86 19.56 -1.89
CA VAL A 98 21.45 18.42 -2.61
C VAL A 98 20.49 17.92 -3.69
N PRO A 99 20.94 17.17 -4.70
CA PRO A 99 20.05 16.58 -5.70
C PRO A 99 18.99 15.68 -5.04
N PHE A 100 17.73 15.83 -5.44
CA PHE A 100 16.65 14.97 -4.98
C PHE A 100 15.58 14.78 -6.05
N SER A 101 14.77 13.73 -5.86
CA SER A 101 13.61 13.39 -6.69
C SER A 101 12.42 13.08 -5.79
N ILE A 102 11.21 13.43 -6.23
CA ILE A 102 9.96 13.17 -5.52
C ILE A 102 9.04 12.38 -6.45
N TYR A 103 8.43 11.33 -5.92
CA TYR A 103 7.44 10.47 -6.59
C TYR A 103 6.32 10.10 -5.62
N ASN A 104 5.20 9.61 -6.15
CA ASN A 104 4.21 8.92 -5.32
C ASN A 104 4.80 7.63 -4.74
N ASP A 105 4.41 7.28 -3.50
CA ASP A 105 4.95 6.15 -2.73
C ASP A 105 4.69 4.78 -3.39
N GLY A 106 3.62 4.64 -4.16
CA GLY A 106 3.29 3.39 -4.84
C GLY A 106 4.35 2.94 -5.87
N PHE A 107 5.14 3.85 -6.44
CA PHE A 107 6.14 3.49 -7.45
C PHE A 107 7.37 2.81 -6.87
N ILE A 108 7.77 3.10 -5.64
CA ILE A 108 8.92 2.41 -5.03
C ILE A 108 8.63 0.94 -4.72
N VAL A 109 7.36 0.55 -4.60
CA VAL A 109 6.96 -0.85 -4.47
C VAL A 109 7.43 -1.66 -5.67
N VAL A 110 7.24 -1.14 -6.88
CA VAL A 110 7.74 -1.76 -8.12
C VAL A 110 9.24 -1.93 -8.04
N LYS A 111 9.95 -0.85 -7.70
CA LYS A 111 11.43 -0.83 -7.64
C LYS A 111 12.02 -1.66 -6.50
N ALA A 112 11.24 -1.91 -5.45
CA ALA A 112 11.66 -2.76 -4.33
C ALA A 112 11.52 -4.26 -4.65
N GLY A 113 10.53 -4.65 -5.45
CA GLY A 113 10.16 -6.05 -5.61
C GLY A 113 10.28 -6.64 -7.00
N ALA A 114 10.25 -5.84 -8.07
CA ALA A 114 10.40 -6.34 -9.43
C ALA A 114 11.82 -6.83 -9.69
N THR A 115 11.96 -7.87 -10.51
CA THR A 115 13.26 -8.44 -10.91
C THR A 115 13.96 -7.61 -11.97
N GLY A 116 13.21 -6.77 -12.70
CA GLY A 116 13.68 -5.87 -13.75
C GLY A 116 13.39 -4.39 -13.43
N LYS A 117 13.56 -3.53 -14.44
CA LYS A 117 13.31 -2.09 -14.33
C LYS A 117 11.83 -1.73 -14.46
N GLU A 118 11.06 -2.59 -15.09
CA GLU A 118 9.64 -2.44 -15.35
C GLU A 118 8.81 -3.41 -14.48
N GLY A 119 7.57 -3.06 -14.21
CA GLY A 119 6.66 -3.90 -13.43
C GLY A 119 5.44 -3.14 -12.92
N ILE A 120 4.60 -3.85 -12.20
CA ILE A 120 3.37 -3.34 -11.59
C ILE A 120 3.45 -3.57 -10.09
N GLY A 121 3.16 -2.56 -9.28
CA GLY A 121 3.00 -2.65 -7.84
C GLY A 121 1.52 -2.58 -7.49
N TYR A 122 1.00 -3.56 -6.78
CA TYR A 122 -0.37 -3.56 -6.29
C TYR A 122 -0.37 -3.57 -4.77
N ASN A 123 -0.79 -2.46 -4.19
CA ASN A 123 -0.81 -2.25 -2.75
C ASN A 123 -2.22 -2.44 -2.19
N CYS A 124 -2.35 -3.27 -1.15
CA CYS A 124 -3.54 -3.39 -0.31
C CYS A 124 -3.11 -3.37 1.16
N GLY A 125 -3.37 -2.25 1.82
CA GLY A 125 -3.06 -2.02 3.24
C GLY A 125 -4.19 -1.24 3.90
N THR A 126 -3.90 -0.05 4.42
CA THR A 126 -4.91 0.93 4.85
C THR A 126 -5.70 1.43 3.64
N GLY A 127 -5.02 1.73 2.53
CA GLY A 127 -5.60 2.05 1.24
C GLY A 127 -5.33 0.97 0.19
N THR A 128 -5.86 1.19 -1.01
CA THR A 128 -5.62 0.34 -2.19
C THR A 128 -5.18 1.22 -3.34
N CYS A 129 -4.05 0.89 -3.98
CA CYS A 129 -3.62 1.54 -5.23
C CYS A 129 -2.79 0.58 -6.08
N CYS A 130 -2.74 0.84 -7.37
CA CYS A 130 -1.93 0.09 -8.32
C CYS A 130 -1.08 1.05 -9.13
N ASN A 131 0.23 0.81 -9.18
CA ASN A 131 1.19 1.68 -9.81
C ASN A 131 2.06 0.88 -10.77
N SER A 132 2.52 1.46 -11.87
CA SER A 132 3.48 0.79 -12.75
C SER A 132 4.59 1.71 -13.21
N VAL A 133 5.71 1.07 -13.51
CA VAL A 133 6.82 1.65 -14.26
C VAL A 133 6.98 0.81 -15.52
N ASP A 134 6.88 1.40 -16.69
CA ASP A 134 6.98 0.69 -17.96
C ASP A 134 8.42 0.62 -18.48
N SER A 135 8.64 -0.05 -19.62
CA SER A 135 9.97 -0.24 -20.24
C SER A 135 10.66 1.07 -20.62
N ARG A 136 9.90 2.17 -20.78
CA ARG A 136 10.40 3.52 -21.09
C ARG A 136 10.55 4.39 -19.85
N GLY A 137 10.24 3.85 -18.67
CA GLY A 137 10.22 4.60 -17.41
C GLY A 137 8.97 5.47 -17.22
N SER A 138 7.92 5.28 -18.04
CA SER A 138 6.65 5.99 -17.85
C SER A 138 5.93 5.47 -16.61
N LEU A 139 5.35 6.39 -15.86
CA LEU A 139 4.66 6.13 -14.61
C LEU A 139 3.14 6.17 -14.82
N LEU A 140 2.42 5.21 -14.25
CA LEU A 140 0.96 5.20 -14.23
C LEU A 140 0.47 4.77 -12.86
N GLN A 141 -0.51 5.50 -12.32
CA GLN A 141 -1.27 5.13 -11.11
C GLN A 141 -2.72 4.86 -11.50
N VAL A 142 -3.31 3.80 -10.97
CA VAL A 142 -4.72 3.44 -11.10
C VAL A 142 -5.26 3.09 -9.73
N GLY A 143 -6.41 3.66 -9.34
CA GLY A 143 -6.91 3.59 -7.97
C GLY A 143 -6.18 4.56 -7.04
N GLY A 144 -6.44 4.46 -5.76
CA GLY A 144 -5.91 5.36 -4.74
C GLY A 144 -6.84 6.51 -4.37
N PHE A 145 -8.06 6.56 -4.97
CA PHE A 145 -9.05 7.63 -4.74
C PHE A 145 -10.30 7.12 -4.00
N GLY A 146 -10.16 6.04 -3.25
CA GLY A 146 -11.23 5.46 -2.45
C GLY A 146 -12.37 4.88 -3.29
N GLU A 147 -13.61 5.10 -2.84
CA GLU A 147 -14.80 4.54 -3.51
C GLU A 147 -14.97 5.05 -4.95
N LEU A 148 -14.52 6.26 -5.25
CA LEU A 148 -14.62 6.86 -6.58
C LEU A 148 -13.82 6.11 -7.64
N SER A 149 -12.70 5.52 -7.27
CA SER A 149 -11.90 4.65 -8.15
C SER A 149 -12.25 3.17 -8.02
N GLY A 150 -13.16 2.82 -7.12
CA GLY A 150 -13.54 1.45 -6.83
C GLY A 150 -12.48 0.69 -6.04
N ASP A 151 -11.80 1.35 -5.13
CA ASP A 151 -10.77 0.77 -4.28
C ASP A 151 -11.40 -0.18 -3.26
N VAL A 152 -11.21 -1.47 -3.49
CA VAL A 152 -11.69 -2.54 -2.62
C VAL A 152 -10.52 -3.38 -2.15
N GLY A 153 -10.74 -4.13 -1.08
CA GLY A 153 -9.74 -5.08 -0.58
C GLY A 153 -8.71 -4.47 0.38
N ASN A 154 -8.83 -3.20 0.77
CA ASN A 154 -8.09 -2.67 1.91
C ASN A 154 -8.68 -3.15 3.24
N GLY A 155 -7.95 -2.97 4.34
CA GLY A 155 -8.35 -3.50 5.65
C GLY A 155 -9.72 -3.03 6.12
N HIS A 156 -10.03 -1.73 6.00
CA HIS A 156 -11.32 -1.17 6.41
C HIS A 156 -12.47 -1.71 5.56
N TRP A 157 -12.26 -1.82 4.25
CA TRP A 157 -13.25 -2.39 3.35
C TRP A 157 -13.55 -3.86 3.70
N ILE A 158 -12.51 -4.68 3.95
CA ILE A 158 -12.67 -6.10 4.33
C ILE A 158 -13.42 -6.21 5.66
N ALA A 159 -13.07 -5.40 6.66
CA ALA A 159 -13.77 -5.40 7.94
C ALA A 159 -15.26 -5.08 7.79
N ARG A 160 -15.62 -4.11 6.95
CA ARG A 160 -17.02 -3.79 6.62
C ARG A 160 -17.71 -4.94 5.88
N GLN A 161 -17.00 -5.66 4.98
CA GLN A 161 -17.57 -6.84 4.33
C GLN A 161 -17.82 -7.97 5.33
N ALA A 162 -16.88 -8.24 6.24
CA ALA A 162 -17.08 -9.22 7.31
C ALA A 162 -18.33 -8.91 8.14
N TYR A 163 -18.50 -7.65 8.55
CA TYR A 163 -19.69 -7.19 9.24
C TYR A 163 -20.96 -7.42 8.39
N ASN A 164 -20.93 -7.02 7.12
CA ASN A 164 -22.07 -7.16 6.20
C ASN A 164 -22.49 -8.61 5.99
N LEU A 165 -21.54 -9.54 5.87
CA LEU A 165 -21.84 -10.97 5.76
C LEU A 165 -22.66 -11.45 6.98
N VAL A 166 -22.22 -11.09 8.19
CA VAL A 166 -22.91 -11.48 9.43
C VAL A 166 -24.27 -10.79 9.55
N TYR A 167 -24.36 -9.51 9.19
CA TYR A 167 -25.63 -8.79 9.17
C TYR A 167 -26.65 -9.42 8.21
N ASN A 168 -26.18 -9.82 7.02
CA ASN A 168 -27.02 -10.48 6.02
C ASN A 168 -27.50 -11.84 6.52
N ASP A 169 -26.67 -12.62 7.19
CA ASP A 169 -27.04 -13.89 7.79
C ASP A 169 -28.06 -13.71 8.94
N ILE A 170 -27.72 -12.89 9.94
CA ILE A 170 -28.55 -12.72 11.15
C ILE A 170 -29.84 -11.96 10.85
N CYS A 171 -29.74 -10.79 10.18
CA CYS A 171 -30.87 -9.86 10.06
C CYS A 171 -31.69 -10.07 8.80
N LEU A 172 -31.07 -10.40 7.67
CA LEU A 172 -31.76 -10.56 6.39
C LEU A 172 -32.09 -12.03 6.08
N LYS A 173 -31.50 -12.99 6.80
CA LYS A 173 -31.66 -14.43 6.55
C LYS A 173 -31.32 -14.79 5.10
N ALA A 174 -30.31 -14.13 4.52
CA ALA A 174 -29.99 -14.25 3.12
C ALA A 174 -29.06 -15.45 2.84
N LYS A 175 -27.87 -15.48 3.43
CA LYS A 175 -26.90 -16.55 3.26
C LYS A 175 -26.16 -16.78 4.57
N GLU A 176 -26.10 -18.04 5.01
CA GLU A 176 -25.34 -18.44 6.18
C GLU A 176 -23.83 -18.24 5.93
N THR A 177 -23.09 -17.87 6.98
CA THR A 177 -21.64 -17.70 6.93
C THR A 177 -20.98 -18.14 8.24
N LEU A 178 -19.79 -18.70 8.13
CA LEU A 178 -18.95 -19.05 9.28
C LEU A 178 -18.50 -17.80 10.07
N CYS A 179 -18.50 -16.62 9.45
CA CYS A 179 -18.22 -15.37 10.12
C CYS A 179 -19.19 -15.10 11.27
N THR A 180 -20.45 -15.55 11.18
CA THR A 180 -21.49 -15.28 12.18
C THR A 180 -21.11 -15.84 13.55
N LYS A 181 -20.76 -17.12 13.62
CA LYS A 181 -20.35 -17.74 14.89
C LYS A 181 -19.09 -17.07 15.45
N ALA A 182 -18.09 -16.86 14.61
CA ALA A 182 -16.80 -16.27 15.01
C ALA A 182 -16.97 -14.84 15.54
N LEU A 183 -17.80 -14.01 14.88
CA LEU A 183 -18.06 -12.63 15.30
C LEU A 183 -18.81 -12.58 16.63
N VAL A 184 -19.91 -13.38 16.77
CA VAL A 184 -20.70 -13.44 18.00
C VAL A 184 -19.85 -13.86 19.19
N GLU A 185 -19.01 -14.89 19.04
CA GLU A 185 -18.08 -15.35 20.08
C GLU A 185 -17.01 -14.29 20.40
N LYS A 186 -16.42 -13.69 19.39
CA LYS A 186 -15.32 -12.73 19.55
C LYS A 186 -15.76 -11.46 20.28
N PHE A 187 -16.93 -10.92 19.92
CA PHE A 187 -17.42 -9.68 20.51
C PHE A 187 -18.36 -9.88 21.70
N GLY A 188 -18.70 -11.14 22.03
CA GLY A 188 -19.58 -11.47 23.16
C GLY A 188 -21.00 -10.91 23.04
N ILE A 189 -21.51 -10.80 21.81
CA ILE A 189 -22.83 -10.22 21.49
C ILE A 189 -23.89 -11.30 21.28
N SER A 190 -25.17 -10.90 21.30
CA SER A 190 -26.26 -11.78 20.87
C SER A 190 -26.30 -11.92 19.35
N ALA A 191 -26.74 -13.12 18.88
CA ALA A 191 -26.90 -13.41 17.45
C ALA A 191 -28.24 -12.85 16.93
N ASP A 192 -28.47 -11.56 17.11
CA ASP A 192 -29.66 -10.85 16.68
C ASP A 192 -29.32 -9.41 16.22
N ARG A 193 -30.35 -8.67 15.81
CA ARG A 193 -30.19 -7.28 15.35
C ARG A 193 -29.53 -6.38 16.40
N ASP A 194 -29.90 -6.53 17.66
CA ASP A 194 -29.41 -5.60 18.71
C ASP A 194 -27.94 -5.88 19.03
N GLY A 195 -27.52 -7.15 19.01
CA GLY A 195 -26.11 -7.51 19.08
C GLY A 195 -25.31 -6.90 17.91
N MET A 196 -25.81 -7.00 16.66
CA MET A 196 -25.15 -6.40 15.51
C MET A 196 -25.05 -4.87 15.62
N LEU A 197 -26.11 -4.20 16.10
CA LEU A 197 -26.08 -2.74 16.26
C LEU A 197 -25.07 -2.28 17.32
N SER A 198 -24.77 -3.11 18.31
CA SER A 198 -23.89 -2.74 19.43
C SER A 198 -22.42 -2.51 19.00
N ILE A 199 -21.97 -3.12 17.90
CA ILE A 199 -20.60 -2.97 17.40
C ILE A 199 -20.46 -1.93 16.27
N ILE A 200 -21.56 -1.41 15.72
CA ILE A 200 -21.52 -0.39 14.66
C ILE A 200 -20.62 0.80 15.02
N PRO A 201 -20.71 1.41 16.22
CA PRO A 201 -19.89 2.58 16.53
C PRO A 201 -18.40 2.32 16.36
N GLY A 202 -17.90 1.15 16.78
CA GLY A 202 -16.50 0.80 16.62
C GLY A 202 -16.10 0.49 15.16
N VAL A 203 -17.02 -0.10 14.39
CA VAL A 203 -16.79 -0.34 12.95
C VAL A 203 -16.77 0.98 12.18
N ASP A 204 -17.67 1.90 12.46
CA ASP A 204 -17.76 3.22 11.81
C ASP A 204 -16.59 4.13 12.20
N ALA A 205 -16.15 4.06 13.47
CA ALA A 205 -14.98 4.79 13.96
C ALA A 205 -13.65 4.14 13.51
N GLU A 206 -13.71 3.01 12.78
CA GLU A 206 -12.54 2.28 12.30
C GLU A 206 -11.54 1.92 13.42
N GLU A 207 -12.07 1.57 14.61
CA GLU A 207 -11.24 1.18 15.75
C GLU A 207 -10.29 0.04 15.36
N GLU A 208 -9.00 0.27 15.51
CA GLU A 208 -7.92 -0.59 14.98
C GLU A 208 -8.10 -2.06 15.38
N GLN A 209 -8.47 -2.33 16.65
CA GLN A 209 -8.66 -3.70 17.12
C GLN A 209 -9.89 -4.36 16.53
N ILE A 210 -10.99 -3.62 16.38
CA ILE A 210 -12.24 -4.12 15.77
C ILE A 210 -11.99 -4.44 14.29
N VAL A 211 -11.32 -3.55 13.58
CA VAL A 211 -10.96 -3.75 12.18
C VAL A 211 -10.10 -5.01 12.01
N ARG A 212 -9.08 -5.18 12.85
CA ARG A 212 -8.21 -6.39 12.82
C ARG A 212 -9.00 -7.66 13.09
N ASP A 213 -9.82 -7.68 14.12
CA ASP A 213 -10.62 -8.83 14.50
C ASP A 213 -11.59 -9.25 13.38
N LEU A 214 -12.22 -8.28 12.72
CA LEU A 214 -13.10 -8.53 11.57
C LEU A 214 -12.34 -9.07 10.35
N ILE A 215 -11.13 -8.58 10.09
CA ILE A 215 -10.26 -9.09 9.00
C ILE A 215 -9.89 -10.54 9.29
N ASP A 216 -9.48 -10.85 10.50
CA ASP A 216 -9.11 -12.21 10.90
C ASP A 216 -10.30 -13.17 10.75
N ILE A 217 -11.49 -12.80 11.27
CA ILE A 217 -12.74 -13.56 11.11
C ILE A 217 -13.05 -13.82 9.64
N PHE A 218 -12.93 -12.80 8.79
CA PHE A 218 -13.17 -12.94 7.36
C PHE A 218 -12.23 -13.96 6.71
N PHE A 219 -10.92 -13.83 6.94
CA PHE A 219 -9.96 -14.74 6.29
C PHE A 219 -9.95 -16.14 6.88
N ASP A 220 -10.34 -16.31 8.14
CA ASP A 220 -10.57 -17.64 8.71
C ASP A 220 -11.75 -18.34 8.01
N ALA A 221 -12.84 -17.62 7.75
CA ALA A 221 -13.97 -18.13 6.97
C ALA A 221 -13.55 -18.45 5.51
N VAL A 222 -12.77 -17.58 4.87
CA VAL A 222 -12.19 -17.84 3.53
C VAL A 222 -11.36 -19.13 3.54
N ASN A 223 -10.51 -19.32 4.54
CA ASN A 223 -9.66 -20.52 4.67
C ASN A 223 -10.48 -21.78 4.87
N ALA A 224 -11.59 -21.69 5.62
CA ALA A 224 -12.53 -22.79 5.82
C ALA A 224 -13.39 -23.09 4.58
N GLY A 225 -13.33 -22.26 3.54
CA GLY A 225 -14.10 -22.45 2.31
C GLY A 225 -15.54 -21.94 2.38
N ASP A 226 -15.80 -20.95 3.25
CA ASP A 226 -17.10 -20.30 3.36
C ASP A 226 -17.51 -19.66 2.04
N GLU A 227 -18.66 -20.05 1.50
CA GLU A 227 -19.10 -19.58 0.19
C GLU A 227 -19.39 -18.08 0.15
N ALA A 228 -19.97 -17.52 1.23
CA ALA A 228 -20.29 -16.10 1.29
C ALA A 228 -19.00 -15.24 1.35
N ALA A 229 -18.00 -15.67 2.12
CA ALA A 229 -16.70 -15.03 2.17
C ALA A 229 -15.94 -15.16 0.84
N MET A 230 -16.04 -16.29 0.16
CA MET A 230 -15.43 -16.50 -1.16
C MET A 230 -16.04 -15.60 -2.25
N GLU A 231 -17.33 -15.28 -2.20
CA GLU A 231 -17.94 -14.30 -3.11
C GLU A 231 -17.29 -12.90 -2.95
N VAL A 232 -16.97 -12.51 -1.72
CA VAL A 232 -16.25 -11.26 -1.44
C VAL A 232 -14.82 -11.32 -1.97
N VAL A 233 -14.11 -12.44 -1.81
CA VAL A 233 -12.79 -12.68 -2.40
C VAL A 233 -12.83 -12.55 -3.92
N GLU A 234 -13.85 -13.11 -4.58
CA GLU A 234 -14.04 -12.98 -6.03
C GLU A 234 -14.20 -11.52 -6.47
N LEU A 235 -14.97 -10.72 -5.70
CA LEU A 235 -15.16 -9.29 -5.97
C LEU A 235 -13.84 -8.52 -5.84
N MET A 236 -13.09 -8.75 -4.75
CA MET A 236 -11.77 -8.14 -4.54
C MET A 236 -10.79 -8.49 -5.67
N ALA A 237 -10.71 -9.78 -6.02
CA ALA A 237 -9.82 -10.29 -7.03
C ALA A 237 -10.18 -9.75 -8.44
N ASN A 238 -11.45 -9.67 -8.76
CA ASN A 238 -11.92 -9.08 -10.01
C ASN A 238 -11.49 -7.60 -10.14
N GLN A 239 -11.61 -6.82 -9.07
CA GLN A 239 -11.22 -5.41 -9.10
C GLN A 239 -9.70 -5.25 -9.20
N GLY A 240 -8.94 -6.00 -8.39
CA GLY A 240 -7.47 -6.00 -8.49
C GLY A 240 -6.98 -6.43 -9.87
N ALA A 241 -7.59 -7.45 -10.45
CA ALA A 241 -7.26 -7.91 -11.81
C ALA A 241 -7.58 -6.84 -12.87
N LYS A 242 -8.65 -6.04 -12.71
CA LYS A 242 -8.94 -4.90 -13.59
C LYS A 242 -7.86 -3.82 -13.48
N PHE A 243 -7.42 -3.47 -12.26
CA PHE A 243 -6.36 -2.51 -12.06
C PHE A 243 -5.06 -2.98 -12.75
N ILE A 244 -4.60 -4.20 -12.46
CA ILE A 244 -3.40 -4.76 -13.07
C ILE A 244 -3.54 -4.81 -14.61
N THR A 245 -4.68 -5.26 -15.13
CA THR A 245 -4.93 -5.33 -16.57
C THR A 245 -4.96 -3.94 -17.21
N SER A 246 -5.43 -2.90 -16.51
CA SER A 246 -5.39 -1.52 -17.00
C SER A 246 -3.95 -1.06 -17.25
N HIS A 247 -3.02 -1.36 -16.34
CA HIS A 247 -1.60 -1.08 -16.56
C HIS A 247 -1.05 -1.80 -17.77
N ILE A 248 -1.35 -3.10 -17.92
CA ILE A 248 -0.90 -3.92 -19.06
C ILE A 248 -1.41 -3.36 -20.40
N LYS A 249 -2.60 -2.74 -20.42
CA LYS A 249 -3.18 -2.17 -21.63
C LYS A 249 -2.71 -0.75 -21.96
N ASN A 250 -2.34 0.03 -20.95
CA ASN A 250 -2.02 1.45 -21.10
C ASN A 250 -0.52 1.76 -21.07
N GLN A 251 0.30 0.78 -20.69
CA GLN A 251 1.76 0.91 -20.58
C GLN A 251 2.46 -0.07 -21.51
N GLN A 252 3.72 0.22 -21.83
CA GLN A 252 4.55 -0.65 -22.66
C GLN A 252 5.44 -1.51 -21.78
N PHE A 253 5.19 -2.83 -21.79
CA PHE A 253 6.05 -3.83 -21.14
C PHE A 253 6.76 -4.65 -22.19
N ASP A 254 8.09 -4.60 -22.20
CA ASP A 254 8.93 -5.33 -23.17
C ASP A 254 9.29 -6.75 -22.65
N CYS A 255 9.12 -7.00 -21.35
CA CYS A 255 9.34 -8.32 -20.74
C CYS A 255 8.27 -9.35 -21.19
N GLU A 256 8.66 -10.62 -21.29
CA GLU A 256 7.73 -11.73 -21.60
C GLU A 256 6.77 -11.98 -20.42
N VAL A 257 7.29 -11.90 -19.21
CA VAL A 257 6.53 -12.09 -17.96
C VAL A 257 6.60 -10.81 -17.14
N ILE A 258 5.46 -10.22 -16.84
CA ILE A 258 5.37 -8.97 -16.10
C ILE A 258 5.38 -9.25 -14.60
N ASP A 259 6.31 -8.65 -13.87
CA ASP A 259 6.32 -8.72 -12.42
C ASP A 259 5.19 -7.88 -11.85
N VAL A 260 4.36 -8.49 -10.99
CA VAL A 260 3.32 -7.85 -10.19
C VAL A 260 3.71 -7.97 -8.73
N VAL A 261 4.20 -6.87 -8.17
CA VAL A 261 4.67 -6.80 -6.78
C VAL A 261 3.48 -6.50 -5.87
N LEU A 262 3.19 -7.43 -4.99
CA LEU A 262 2.10 -7.33 -4.02
C LEU A 262 2.64 -6.75 -2.71
N SER A 263 2.15 -5.59 -2.30
CA SER A 263 2.51 -4.90 -1.06
C SER A 263 1.30 -4.60 -0.18
N GLY A 264 1.54 -4.06 1.00
CA GLY A 264 0.51 -3.82 2.00
C GLY A 264 0.21 -5.06 2.87
N SER A 265 -0.40 -4.83 4.02
CA SER A 265 -0.61 -5.87 5.03
C SER A 265 -1.55 -6.99 4.55
N ILE A 266 -2.52 -6.66 3.70
CA ILE A 266 -3.47 -7.64 3.14
C ILE A 266 -2.78 -8.65 2.23
N HIS A 267 -1.75 -8.23 1.48
CA HIS A 267 -0.98 -9.15 0.64
C HIS A 267 0.13 -9.89 1.38
N THR A 268 0.76 -9.22 2.35
CA THR A 268 2.04 -9.70 2.90
C THR A 268 1.92 -10.37 4.27
N LYS A 269 0.85 -10.10 5.03
CA LYS A 269 0.70 -10.57 6.42
C LYS A 269 -0.45 -11.55 6.64
N LEU A 270 -1.38 -11.66 5.71
CA LEU A 270 -2.54 -12.55 5.88
C LEU A 270 -2.16 -14.03 5.71
N PRO A 271 -2.76 -14.90 6.51
CA PRO A 271 -2.45 -16.34 6.52
C PRO A 271 -3.09 -17.12 5.39
N SER A 272 -3.68 -16.46 4.38
CA SER A 272 -4.38 -17.11 3.27
C SER A 272 -3.86 -16.64 1.92
N ASP A 273 -3.55 -17.60 1.05
CA ASP A 273 -3.19 -17.35 -0.33
C ASP A 273 -4.38 -17.43 -1.31
N LYS A 274 -5.57 -17.85 -0.84
CA LYS A 274 -6.75 -18.02 -1.70
C LYS A 274 -7.12 -16.78 -2.49
N TYR A 275 -7.08 -15.61 -1.85
CA TYR A 275 -7.29 -14.34 -2.55
C TYR A 275 -6.28 -14.12 -3.68
N ILE A 276 -4.99 -14.37 -3.41
CA ILE A 276 -3.92 -14.19 -4.40
C ILE A 276 -4.04 -15.18 -5.54
N GLU A 277 -4.48 -16.42 -5.26
CA GLU A 277 -4.73 -17.43 -6.29
C GLU A 277 -5.84 -16.98 -7.25
N VAL A 278 -6.96 -16.51 -6.70
CA VAL A 278 -8.07 -15.98 -7.52
C VAL A 278 -7.64 -14.73 -8.30
N LEU A 279 -6.86 -13.83 -7.67
CA LEU A 279 -6.33 -12.63 -8.32
C LEU A 279 -5.45 -12.99 -9.54
N LYS A 280 -4.57 -13.98 -9.39
CA LYS A 280 -3.71 -14.49 -10.48
C LYS A 280 -4.55 -15.02 -11.64
N GLU A 281 -5.53 -15.86 -11.34
CA GLU A 281 -6.41 -16.45 -12.33
C GLU A 281 -7.18 -15.37 -13.11
N LYS A 282 -7.81 -14.42 -12.38
CA LYS A 282 -8.56 -13.32 -13.00
C LYS A 282 -7.67 -12.41 -13.83
N THR A 283 -6.46 -12.11 -13.36
CA THR A 283 -5.51 -11.28 -14.10
C THR A 283 -5.10 -11.96 -15.41
N GLN A 284 -4.78 -13.25 -15.38
CA GLN A 284 -4.45 -14.02 -16.58
C GLN A 284 -5.61 -14.04 -17.57
N LEU A 285 -6.83 -14.25 -17.08
CA LEU A 285 -8.02 -14.28 -17.91
C LEU A 285 -8.31 -12.93 -18.59
N LEU A 286 -8.18 -11.81 -17.86
CA LEU A 286 -8.51 -10.48 -18.35
C LEU A 286 -7.42 -9.87 -19.23
N SER A 287 -6.16 -10.15 -18.95
CA SER A 287 -5.02 -9.53 -19.67
C SER A 287 -4.48 -10.39 -20.80
N GLY A 288 -4.61 -11.70 -20.72
CA GLY A 288 -3.94 -12.65 -21.61
C GLY A 288 -2.41 -12.67 -21.50
N ARG A 289 -1.81 -11.88 -20.57
CA ARG A 289 -0.36 -11.77 -20.36
C ARG A 289 0.07 -12.64 -19.18
N LYS A 290 1.25 -13.21 -19.29
CA LYS A 290 1.88 -13.92 -18.17
C LYS A 290 2.35 -12.91 -17.14
N CYS A 291 1.96 -13.10 -15.88
CA CYS A 291 2.37 -12.30 -14.76
C CYS A 291 3.04 -13.17 -13.68
N ASN A 292 4.11 -12.64 -13.10
CA ASN A 292 4.78 -13.23 -11.94
C ASN A 292 4.41 -12.41 -10.70
N PHE A 293 3.65 -13.00 -9.79
CA PHE A 293 3.17 -12.32 -8.58
C PHE A 293 4.17 -12.52 -7.45
N ILE A 294 4.74 -11.42 -6.96
CA ILE A 294 5.80 -11.37 -5.96
C ILE A 294 5.27 -10.70 -4.70
N LYS A 295 5.16 -11.43 -3.60
CA LYS A 295 4.90 -10.80 -2.29
C LYS A 295 6.15 -10.03 -1.86
N LEU A 296 5.99 -8.72 -1.63
CA LEU A 296 7.10 -7.88 -1.18
C LEU A 296 7.56 -8.32 0.22
N ASN A 297 8.81 -8.71 0.34
CA ASN A 297 9.42 -9.21 1.56
C ASN A 297 10.53 -8.31 2.12
N VAL A 298 10.70 -7.13 1.51
CA VAL A 298 11.65 -6.10 1.94
C VAL A 298 10.92 -4.80 2.25
N ALA A 299 11.56 -3.90 2.97
CA ALA A 299 10.97 -2.58 3.22
C ALA A 299 10.85 -1.79 1.90
N PRO A 300 9.68 -1.16 1.59
CA PRO A 300 9.49 -0.42 0.33
C PRO A 300 10.56 0.64 0.08
N VAL A 301 11.10 1.26 1.12
CA VAL A 301 12.19 2.25 1.03
C VAL A 301 13.44 1.73 0.29
N THR A 302 13.63 0.41 0.19
CA THR A 302 14.71 -0.18 -0.62
C THR A 302 14.52 0.05 -2.12
N GLY A 303 13.30 0.30 -2.55
CA GLY A 303 12.99 0.71 -3.92
C GLY A 303 13.64 2.04 -4.29
N CYS A 304 13.81 2.94 -3.33
CA CYS A 304 14.47 4.22 -3.56
C CYS A 304 15.91 4.04 -4.05
N ILE A 305 16.71 3.22 -3.36
CA ILE A 305 18.11 3.00 -3.75
C ILE A 305 18.21 2.19 -5.04
N ASN A 306 17.30 1.23 -5.24
CA ASN A 306 17.26 0.48 -6.49
C ASN A 306 17.01 1.41 -7.67
N TRP A 307 16.08 2.35 -7.52
CA TRP A 307 15.73 3.31 -8.56
C TRP A 307 16.85 4.33 -8.83
N MET A 308 17.46 4.90 -7.77
CA MET A 308 18.57 5.86 -7.90
C MET A 308 19.79 5.26 -8.60
N LEU A 309 20.04 3.96 -8.45
CA LEU A 309 21.19 3.25 -9.03
C LEU A 309 20.79 2.34 -10.20
N GLU A 310 19.64 2.56 -10.78
CA GLU A 310 19.21 1.87 -12.00
C GLU A 310 19.97 2.43 -13.20
N ASN A 311 20.82 1.59 -13.83
CA ASN A 311 21.61 1.92 -15.02
C ASN A 311 20.84 1.66 -16.33
#